data_55939dae27176294d200046e3f45a332
#
_entry.id   55939dae27176294d200046e3f45a332
#
_cell.length_a   1.000
_cell.length_b   1.000
_cell.length_c   1.000
_cell.angle_alpha   90.00
_cell.angle_beta   90.00
_cell.angle_gamma   90.00
#
_symmetry.space_group_name_H-M   'P 1'
#
loop_
_entity.id
_entity.type
_entity.pdbx_description
1 polymer ?
#
loop_
_entity_poly.entity_id
_entity_poly.type
_entity_poly.pdbx_seq_one_letter_code
_entity_poly.pdbx_strand_id
1 'polypeptide(L)'
;MTAYNLLRESSVHIVHNGSRYLLKTTPEVSFSQTFAEDAYEVKTLHDQTKMFQGTSVTKANPANFSFAVHLTQEKDESIVKSLLTDYDTSNGEQLLKSFDLYIVTGESTFKLEGCVITQGEFNLAKGSPLILTVSGQAKQLSRVGNASYSLPGSLVNASSTRTPTLSLLDVEVDSTDVPNLATATLQVQNNINWTPFETLQNSLSVTSVSNAMYPTTYTLGDRVVSGNITQYLTSNNSSTFQSFDTSANVAVKTIVNDSTFLNANLTGCMFTKRSNVAEAYTQTFDFRLVNSPANLGTIITY
;
A
#
# COMPACT_ATOMS: atom_id res chain seq x y z
N MET A 1 -9.69 37.28 2.43
CA MET A 1 -9.24 36.52 1.25
C MET A 1 -9.14 35.07 1.70
N THR A 2 -9.89 34.15 1.10
CA THR A 2 -9.86 32.73 1.48
C THR A 2 -8.63 32.12 0.79
N ALA A 3 -7.65 31.68 1.57
CA ALA A 3 -6.49 31.02 1.02
C ALA A 3 -6.86 29.57 0.67
N TYR A 4 -6.45 29.08 -0.50
CA TYR A 4 -6.59 27.69 -0.87
C TYR A 4 -5.35 26.92 -0.39
N ASN A 5 -5.56 25.73 0.16
CA ASN A 5 -4.46 24.81 0.46
C ASN A 5 -3.81 24.35 -0.84
N LEU A 6 -2.53 24.65 -1.01
CA LEU A 6 -1.77 24.27 -2.19
C LEU A 6 -1.02 22.97 -1.92
N LEU A 7 -1.04 22.07 -2.88
CA LEU A 7 -0.37 20.77 -2.79
C LEU A 7 1.15 20.91 -2.47
N ARG A 8 1.79 21.91 -3.05
CA ARG A 8 3.23 22.21 -2.81
C ARG A 8 3.56 22.55 -1.35
N GLU A 9 2.55 22.94 -0.56
CA GLU A 9 2.70 23.29 0.86
C GLU A 9 2.37 22.10 1.77
N SER A 10 2.03 20.96 1.18
CA SER A 10 1.66 19.76 1.92
C SER A 10 2.86 18.85 2.12
N SER A 11 2.89 18.19 3.27
CA SER A 11 3.88 17.16 3.59
C SER A 11 3.22 15.95 4.22
N VAL A 12 3.80 14.77 3.98
CA VAL A 12 3.31 13.49 4.48
C VAL A 12 4.36 12.90 5.42
N HIS A 13 3.94 12.52 6.60
CA HIS A 13 4.80 11.95 7.62
C HIS A 13 4.25 10.63 8.13
N ILE A 14 5.11 9.64 8.25
CA ILE A 14 4.84 8.39 8.97
C ILE A 14 5.44 8.51 10.37
N VAL A 15 4.66 8.10 11.38
CA VAL A 15 5.15 7.94 12.76
C VAL A 15 5.00 6.47 13.13
N HIS A 16 6.12 5.84 13.44
CA HIS A 16 6.19 4.43 13.83
C HIS A 16 7.20 4.27 14.97
N ASN A 17 6.78 3.63 16.06
CA ASN A 17 7.63 3.36 17.24
C ASN A 17 8.43 4.59 17.74
N GLY A 18 7.76 5.74 17.85
CA GLY A 18 8.38 6.97 18.34
C GLY A 18 9.30 7.70 17.35
N SER A 19 9.50 7.13 16.17
CA SER A 19 10.27 7.73 15.08
C SER A 19 9.33 8.33 14.04
N ARG A 20 9.69 9.51 13.54
CA ARG A 20 8.96 10.21 12.48
C ARG A 20 9.77 10.24 11.19
N TYR A 21 9.12 9.92 10.09
CA TYR A 21 9.69 9.91 8.75
C TYR A 21 8.93 10.87 7.86
N LEU A 22 9.62 11.81 7.24
CA LEU A 22 9.05 12.67 6.20
C LEU A 22 9.16 11.95 4.86
N LEU A 23 8.04 11.72 4.20
CA LEU A 23 8.00 11.03 2.90
C LEU A 23 8.10 12.02 1.74
N LYS A 24 8.83 11.63 0.70
CA LYS A 24 8.83 12.31 -0.58
C LYS A 24 7.80 11.66 -1.49
N THR A 25 6.54 12.06 -1.30
CA THR A 25 5.41 11.55 -2.08
C THR A 25 5.33 12.21 -3.45
N THR A 26 4.70 11.49 -4.39
CA THR A 26 4.16 12.12 -5.59
C THR A 26 3.00 13.06 -5.24
N PRO A 27 2.54 13.91 -6.16
CA PRO A 27 1.44 14.83 -5.88
C PRO A 27 0.11 14.17 -5.49
N GLU A 28 -0.07 12.89 -5.82
CA GLU A 28 -1.32 12.17 -5.61
C GLU A 28 -1.34 11.51 -4.23
N VAL A 29 -1.97 12.19 -3.27
CA VAL A 29 -2.24 11.65 -1.93
C VAL A 29 -3.73 11.70 -1.69
N SER A 30 -4.35 10.57 -1.37
CA SER A 30 -5.77 10.50 -1.06
C SER A 30 -6.01 9.88 0.30
N PHE A 31 -7.04 10.36 0.99
CA PHE A 31 -7.49 9.81 2.26
C PHE A 31 -8.97 10.11 2.47
N SER A 32 -9.70 9.16 3.04
CA SER A 32 -11.13 9.30 3.29
C SER A 32 -11.59 8.36 4.40
N GLN A 33 -12.72 8.70 5.03
CA GLN A 33 -13.43 7.81 5.93
C GLN A 33 -14.93 7.96 5.69
N THR A 34 -15.65 6.86 5.71
CA THR A 34 -17.10 6.80 5.60
C THR A 34 -17.69 6.21 6.89
N PHE A 35 -18.99 6.43 7.06
CA PHE A 35 -19.74 5.93 8.20
C PHE A 35 -20.86 5.04 7.69
N ALA A 36 -21.18 3.99 8.43
CA ALA A 36 -22.35 3.19 8.18
C ALA A 36 -23.56 3.83 8.84
N GLU A 37 -24.61 3.96 8.07
CA GLU A 37 -25.88 4.51 8.53
C GLU A 37 -26.97 3.43 8.43
N ASP A 38 -27.73 3.22 9.51
CA ASP A 38 -28.90 2.37 9.49
C ASP A 38 -30.13 3.27 9.44
N ALA A 39 -30.92 3.11 8.37
CA ALA A 39 -32.22 3.71 8.25
C ALA A 39 -33.28 2.73 8.78
N TYR A 40 -34.14 3.17 9.65
CA TYR A 40 -35.24 2.36 10.15
C TYR A 40 -36.58 2.98 9.83
N GLU A 41 -37.49 2.11 9.44
CA GLU A 41 -38.86 2.49 9.14
C GLU A 41 -39.73 2.28 10.41
N VAL A 42 -40.37 3.35 10.84
CA VAL A 42 -41.38 3.27 11.92
C VAL A 42 -42.75 3.56 11.33
N LYS A 43 -43.56 2.51 11.26
CA LYS A 43 -44.99 2.59 10.92
C LYS A 43 -45.82 2.47 12.18
N THR A 44 -46.57 3.50 12.51
CA THR A 44 -47.55 3.45 13.60
C THR A 44 -48.96 3.43 13.02
N LEU A 45 -49.93 3.01 13.81
CA LEU A 45 -51.31 2.95 13.41
C LEU A 45 -51.88 4.30 12.89
N HIS A 46 -51.31 5.40 13.36
CA HIS A 46 -51.74 6.77 13.02
C HIS A 46 -50.83 7.45 11.99
N ASP A 47 -49.67 6.86 11.63
CA ASP A 47 -48.71 7.54 10.79
C ASP A 47 -48.10 6.60 9.74
N GLN A 48 -49.01 6.01 8.94
CA GLN A 48 -48.65 5.02 7.92
C GLN A 48 -48.04 5.66 6.64
N THR A 49 -48.03 6.99 6.55
CA THR A 49 -47.51 7.72 5.38
C THR A 49 -46.05 8.03 5.43
N LYS A 50 -45.38 7.89 6.60
CA LYS A 50 -43.93 8.08 6.74
C LYS A 50 -43.19 6.78 6.50
N MET A 51 -42.33 6.78 5.50
CA MET A 51 -41.56 5.58 5.16
C MET A 51 -40.42 5.32 6.13
N PHE A 52 -39.82 6.35 6.75
CA PHE A 52 -38.85 6.21 7.84
C PHE A 52 -38.85 7.46 8.71
N GLN A 53 -38.55 7.31 9.97
CA GLN A 53 -38.49 8.39 10.95
C GLN A 53 -37.09 8.80 11.37
N GLY A 54 -36.07 8.11 10.93
CA GLY A 54 -34.71 8.48 11.26
C GLY A 54 -33.65 7.59 10.64
N THR A 55 -32.46 8.12 10.64
CA THR A 55 -31.23 7.38 10.40
C THR A 55 -30.33 7.52 11.60
N SER A 56 -29.57 6.49 11.91
CA SER A 56 -28.51 6.58 12.91
C SER A 56 -27.20 6.13 12.33
N VAL A 57 -26.12 6.85 12.65
CA VAL A 57 -24.77 6.42 12.35
C VAL A 57 -24.43 5.31 13.35
N THR A 58 -24.18 4.11 12.85
CA THR A 58 -23.95 2.93 13.68
C THR A 58 -22.48 2.69 13.94
N LYS A 59 -21.65 2.85 12.91
CA LYS A 59 -20.20 2.66 13.04
C LYS A 59 -19.44 3.45 11.97
N ALA A 60 -18.17 3.70 12.22
CA ALA A 60 -17.23 4.18 11.22
C ALA A 60 -16.65 2.99 10.46
N ASN A 61 -16.61 3.09 9.13
CA ASN A 61 -15.81 2.18 8.33
C ASN A 61 -14.31 2.49 8.54
N PRO A 62 -13.40 1.54 8.28
CA PRO A 62 -11.97 1.86 8.25
C PRO A 62 -11.70 3.04 7.31
N ALA A 63 -10.84 3.95 7.74
CA ALA A 63 -10.38 5.01 6.86
C ALA A 63 -9.46 4.42 5.80
N ASN A 64 -9.52 4.93 4.58
CA ASN A 64 -8.66 4.52 3.47
C ASN A 64 -7.65 5.61 3.17
N PHE A 65 -6.46 5.21 2.75
CA PHE A 65 -5.43 6.12 2.25
C PHE A 65 -4.68 5.52 1.07
N SER A 66 -4.16 6.37 0.20
CA SER A 66 -3.19 5.98 -0.81
C SER A 66 -2.21 7.12 -1.09
N PHE A 67 -0.98 6.75 -1.37
CA PHE A 67 0.08 7.64 -1.81
C PHE A 67 1.14 6.86 -2.57
N ALA A 68 1.96 7.57 -3.33
CA ALA A 68 3.13 6.98 -3.97
C ALA A 68 4.40 7.73 -3.54
N VAL A 69 5.47 6.99 -3.37
CA VAL A 69 6.78 7.54 -2.99
C VAL A 69 7.83 7.21 -4.04
N HIS A 70 8.70 8.17 -4.30
CA HIS A 70 9.90 7.89 -5.06
C HIS A 70 10.89 7.11 -4.20
N LEU A 71 11.39 5.99 -4.71
CA LEU A 71 12.51 5.30 -4.08
C LEU A 71 13.78 6.11 -4.32
N THR A 72 14.46 6.47 -3.25
CA THR A 72 15.62 7.37 -3.30
C THR A 72 16.93 6.62 -3.05
N GLN A 73 18.05 7.19 -3.48
CA GLN A 73 19.37 6.61 -3.24
C GLN A 73 19.71 6.52 -1.75
N GLU A 74 19.17 7.43 -0.96
CA GLU A 74 19.31 7.49 0.50
C GLU A 74 18.50 6.42 1.23
N LYS A 75 17.60 5.73 0.52
CA LYS A 75 16.72 4.67 1.06
C LYS A 75 15.82 5.12 2.22
N ASP A 76 15.47 6.39 2.26
CA ASP A 76 14.61 6.97 3.30
C ASP A 76 13.21 6.32 3.36
N GLU A 77 12.77 5.76 2.24
CA GLU A 77 11.49 5.08 2.07
C GLU A 77 11.52 3.60 2.51
N SER A 78 12.65 3.13 3.03
CA SER A 78 12.77 1.75 3.55
C SER A 78 11.75 1.43 4.64
N ILE A 79 11.31 2.45 5.39
CA ILE A 79 10.22 2.30 6.35
C ILE A 79 8.91 1.88 5.68
N VAL A 80 8.55 2.46 4.52
CA VAL A 80 7.33 2.11 3.79
C VAL A 80 7.39 0.66 3.32
N LYS A 81 8.53 0.23 2.80
CA LYS A 81 8.76 -1.18 2.44
C LYS A 81 8.63 -2.10 3.66
N SER A 82 9.23 -1.74 4.80
CA SER A 82 9.15 -2.54 6.03
C SER A 82 7.71 -2.65 6.55
N LEU A 83 6.93 -1.56 6.52
CA LEU A 83 5.52 -1.56 6.91
C LEU A 83 4.64 -2.41 5.98
N LEU A 84 5.03 -2.56 4.71
CA LEU A 84 4.34 -3.40 3.73
C LEU A 84 4.68 -4.89 3.91
N THR A 85 5.93 -5.23 4.16
CA THR A 85 6.45 -6.60 4.05
C THR A 85 6.62 -7.33 5.37
N ASP A 86 6.88 -6.60 6.47
CA ASP A 86 7.25 -7.22 7.74
C ASP A 86 6.05 -7.38 8.67
N TYR A 87 6.13 -8.37 9.56
CA TYR A 87 5.18 -8.53 10.65
C TYR A 87 5.61 -7.78 11.91
N ASP A 88 4.62 -7.41 12.69
CA ASP A 88 4.79 -7.10 14.11
C ASP A 88 4.65 -8.40 14.91
N THR A 89 5.71 -8.81 15.55
CA THR A 89 5.74 -10.05 16.35
C THR A 89 5.74 -9.77 17.87
N SER A 90 5.59 -8.52 18.26
CA SER A 90 5.72 -8.08 19.65
C SER A 90 4.74 -8.75 20.62
N ASN A 91 3.56 -9.14 20.12
CA ASN A 91 2.48 -9.78 20.93
C ASN A 91 2.27 -11.27 20.62
N GLY A 92 3.19 -11.91 19.89
CA GLY A 92 3.03 -13.31 19.48
C GLY A 92 2.01 -13.54 18.36
N GLU A 93 1.34 -12.50 17.89
CA GLU A 93 0.42 -12.52 16.76
C GLU A 93 1.16 -12.07 15.47
N GLN A 94 0.77 -12.67 14.35
CA GLN A 94 1.29 -12.26 13.04
C GLN A 94 0.42 -11.15 12.48
N LEU A 95 0.64 -9.93 12.96
CA LEU A 95 -0.03 -8.73 12.47
C LEU A 95 0.93 -7.89 11.62
N LEU A 96 0.38 -7.04 10.77
CA LEU A 96 1.17 -6.06 10.04
C LEU A 96 1.66 -4.98 11.01
N LYS A 97 2.83 -4.41 10.74
CA LYS A 97 3.31 -3.25 11.48
C LYS A 97 2.36 -2.08 11.30
N SER A 98 1.86 -1.54 12.40
CA SER A 98 0.97 -0.38 12.39
C SER A 98 1.77 0.92 12.54
N PHE A 99 1.22 2.00 12.01
CA PHE A 99 1.80 3.35 12.09
C PHE A 99 0.71 4.42 12.10
N ASP A 100 1.09 5.64 12.43
CA ASP A 100 0.23 6.80 12.26
C ASP A 100 0.70 7.60 11.04
N LEU A 101 -0.24 8.01 10.19
CA LEU A 101 0.02 8.83 9.02
C LEU A 101 -0.47 10.25 9.28
N TYR A 102 0.42 11.22 9.12
CA TYR A 102 0.10 12.64 9.24
C TYR A 102 0.24 13.32 7.88
N ILE A 103 -0.80 14.07 7.52
CA ILE A 103 -0.83 14.88 6.31
C ILE A 103 -0.98 16.33 6.75
N VAL A 104 0.10 17.09 6.59
CA VAL A 104 0.16 18.51 6.95
C VAL A 104 -0.10 19.30 5.67
N THR A 105 -1.11 20.15 5.70
CA THR A 105 -1.41 21.10 4.63
C THR A 105 -1.09 22.52 5.11
N GLY A 106 -1.23 23.52 4.22
CA GLY A 106 -0.98 24.92 4.59
C GLY A 106 -1.82 25.44 5.77
N GLU A 107 -2.98 24.81 6.07
CA GLU A 107 -3.89 25.27 7.12
C GLU A 107 -4.28 24.20 8.15
N SER A 108 -4.12 22.94 7.83
CA SER A 108 -4.63 21.85 8.66
C SER A 108 -3.68 20.68 8.71
N THR A 109 -3.69 19.97 9.82
CA THR A 109 -3.02 18.69 9.99
C THR A 109 -4.06 17.60 10.21
N PHE A 110 -4.03 16.59 9.35
CA PHE A 110 -4.86 15.40 9.45
C PHE A 110 -4.02 14.24 9.98
N LYS A 111 -4.65 13.40 10.78
CA LYS A 111 -4.08 12.17 11.33
C LYS A 111 -4.94 11.00 10.91
N LEU A 112 -4.32 9.98 10.33
CA LEU A 112 -4.88 8.64 10.24
C LEU A 112 -4.19 7.79 11.29
N GLU A 113 -4.97 7.21 12.19
CA GLU A 113 -4.48 6.47 13.34
C GLU A 113 -4.50 4.97 13.10
N GLY A 114 -3.44 4.28 13.52
CA GLY A 114 -3.33 2.83 13.40
C GLY A 114 -3.43 2.34 11.96
N CYS A 115 -2.71 2.99 11.06
CA CYS A 115 -2.63 2.62 9.64
C CYS A 115 -1.95 1.28 9.46
N VAL A 116 -2.43 0.50 8.48
CA VAL A 116 -1.75 -0.68 7.95
C VAL A 116 -1.78 -0.63 6.43
N ILE A 117 -0.69 -1.06 5.80
CA ILE A 117 -0.60 -1.09 4.34
C ILE A 117 -1.22 -2.38 3.83
N THR A 118 -2.28 -2.27 3.03
CA THR A 118 -2.97 -3.41 2.43
C THR A 118 -2.43 -3.79 1.06
N GLN A 119 -1.87 -2.83 0.34
CA GLN A 119 -1.31 -3.08 -0.98
C GLN A 119 -0.11 -2.17 -1.23
N GLY A 120 0.91 -2.73 -1.84
CA GLY A 120 2.06 -1.99 -2.36
C GLY A 120 2.46 -2.51 -3.73
N GLU A 121 2.76 -1.60 -4.65
CA GLU A 121 3.18 -1.90 -6.00
C GLU A 121 4.46 -1.16 -6.33
N PHE A 122 5.50 -1.91 -6.68
CA PHE A 122 6.76 -1.40 -7.20
C PHE A 122 6.66 -1.31 -8.72
N ASN A 123 6.66 -0.09 -9.24
CA ASN A 123 6.72 0.20 -10.66
C ASN A 123 8.18 0.29 -11.11
N LEU A 124 8.60 -0.69 -11.89
CA LEU A 124 9.98 -0.88 -12.29
C LEU A 124 10.07 -0.75 -13.82
N ALA A 125 10.44 0.43 -14.28
CA ALA A 125 10.66 0.70 -15.70
C ALA A 125 12.08 1.19 -15.92
N LYS A 126 12.74 0.69 -16.96
CA LYS A 126 14.09 1.09 -17.31
C LYS A 126 14.14 2.59 -17.64
N GLY A 127 15.08 3.31 -17.02
CA GLY A 127 15.30 4.73 -17.27
C GLY A 127 14.25 5.68 -16.70
N SER A 128 13.34 5.18 -15.86
CA SER A 128 12.35 5.97 -15.11
C SER A 128 12.66 5.96 -13.63
N PRO A 129 12.29 7.01 -12.87
CA PRO A 129 12.37 6.97 -11.43
C PRO A 129 11.58 5.79 -10.86
N LEU A 130 12.16 5.08 -9.91
CA LEU A 130 11.48 3.99 -9.22
C LEU A 130 10.42 4.55 -8.28
N ILE A 131 9.22 4.00 -8.35
CA ILE A 131 8.07 4.43 -7.54
C ILE A 131 7.49 3.23 -6.83
N LEU A 132 7.19 3.41 -5.53
CA LEU A 132 6.39 2.51 -4.73
C LEU A 132 5.04 3.19 -4.46
N THR A 133 3.99 2.64 -5.04
CA THR A 133 2.61 3.06 -4.79
C THR A 133 2.04 2.20 -3.68
N VAL A 134 1.47 2.82 -2.65
CA VAL A 134 0.87 2.11 -1.52
C VAL A 134 -0.56 2.57 -1.29
N SER A 135 -1.39 1.62 -0.88
CA SER A 135 -2.71 1.88 -0.33
C SER A 135 -2.90 1.09 0.96
N GLY A 136 -3.73 1.61 1.83
CA GLY A 136 -3.94 0.98 3.11
C GLY A 136 -5.19 1.47 3.82
N GLN A 137 -5.38 0.93 5.00
CA GLN A 137 -6.51 1.25 5.86
C GLN A 137 -6.04 1.68 7.24
N ALA A 138 -6.87 2.46 7.91
CA ALA A 138 -6.62 2.99 9.24
C ALA A 138 -7.87 2.90 10.11
N LYS A 139 -7.69 2.93 11.43
CA LYS A 139 -8.80 2.93 12.38
C LYS A 139 -9.65 4.18 12.25
N GLN A 140 -9.00 5.34 12.24
CA GLN A 140 -9.68 6.62 12.31
C GLN A 140 -8.94 7.69 11.53
N LEU A 141 -9.72 8.56 10.86
CA LEU A 141 -9.27 9.81 10.28
C LEU A 141 -9.75 10.96 11.17
N SER A 142 -8.85 11.84 11.57
CA SER A 142 -9.18 13.03 12.37
C SER A 142 -8.38 14.26 11.92
N ARG A 143 -8.94 15.44 12.14
CA ARG A 143 -8.19 16.69 12.05
C ARG A 143 -7.62 16.99 13.44
N VAL A 144 -6.32 17.00 13.58
CA VAL A 144 -5.66 17.16 14.88
C VAL A 144 -5.18 18.58 15.17
N GLY A 145 -5.10 19.43 14.17
CA GLY A 145 -4.67 20.82 14.37
C GLY A 145 -4.56 21.62 13.07
N ASN A 146 -3.92 22.78 13.20
CA ASN A 146 -3.53 23.63 12.08
C ASN A 146 -2.13 23.23 11.55
N ALA A 147 -1.60 23.99 10.60
CA ALA A 147 -0.29 23.73 10.00
C ALA A 147 0.88 23.79 11.01
N SER A 148 0.71 24.46 12.16
CA SER A 148 1.73 24.55 13.20
C SER A 148 1.62 23.45 14.27
N TYR A 149 0.79 22.43 14.05
CA TYR A 149 0.67 21.29 14.94
C TYR A 149 2.02 20.58 15.12
N SER A 150 2.42 20.36 16.38
CA SER A 150 3.66 19.66 16.68
C SER A 150 3.49 18.16 16.45
N LEU A 151 4.07 17.66 15.38
CA LEU A 151 4.04 16.23 15.05
C LEU A 151 4.81 15.42 16.09
N PRO A 152 4.27 14.29 16.55
CA PRO A 152 4.96 13.40 17.48
C PRO A 152 6.16 12.71 16.84
N GLY A 153 7.03 12.17 17.68
CA GLY A 153 8.20 11.41 17.27
C GLY A 153 9.39 12.26 16.82
N SER A 154 10.58 11.67 16.90
CA SER A 154 11.82 12.30 16.45
C SER A 154 11.99 12.10 14.94
N LEU A 155 12.34 13.16 14.23
CA LEU A 155 12.59 13.07 12.79
C LEU A 155 13.88 12.30 12.53
N VAL A 156 13.77 11.15 11.83
CA VAL A 156 14.90 10.24 11.56
C VAL A 156 15.59 10.61 10.26
N ASN A 157 14.79 10.86 9.20
CA ASN A 157 15.31 11.18 7.87
C ASN A 157 15.32 12.70 7.63
N ALA A 158 16.18 13.40 8.33
CA ALA A 158 16.29 14.86 8.26
C ALA A 158 17.04 15.36 7.01
N SER A 159 17.56 14.47 6.16
CA SER A 159 18.28 14.87 4.94
C SER A 159 17.39 15.69 4.03
N SER A 160 17.88 16.84 3.61
CA SER A 160 17.20 17.69 2.63
C SER A 160 17.37 17.20 1.19
N THR A 161 18.42 16.42 0.94
CA THR A 161 18.79 15.92 -0.38
C THR A 161 18.30 14.50 -0.53
N ARG A 162 17.27 14.31 -1.36
CA ARG A 162 16.71 13.01 -1.68
C ARG A 162 16.67 12.88 -3.19
N THR A 163 17.49 11.99 -3.70
CA THR A 163 17.67 11.81 -5.13
C THR A 163 16.84 10.62 -5.59
N PRO A 164 15.79 10.82 -6.41
CA PRO A 164 15.05 9.71 -7.01
C PRO A 164 16.00 8.78 -7.77
N THR A 165 15.80 7.48 -7.58
CA THR A 165 16.67 6.48 -8.17
C THR A 165 16.25 6.19 -9.60
N LEU A 166 17.18 6.31 -10.52
CA LEU A 166 17.10 5.74 -11.87
C LEU A 166 17.95 4.48 -11.86
N SER A 167 17.43 3.38 -12.37
CA SER A 167 18.15 2.11 -12.31
C SER A 167 18.03 1.32 -13.61
N LEU A 168 18.95 0.38 -13.77
CA LEU A 168 18.78 -0.71 -14.71
C LEU A 168 17.83 -1.74 -14.10
N LEU A 169 16.93 -2.28 -14.90
CA LEU A 169 16.06 -3.37 -14.52
C LEU A 169 16.64 -4.69 -15.05
N ASP A 170 16.76 -5.64 -14.15
CA ASP A 170 17.21 -6.99 -14.42
C ASP A 170 16.19 -7.98 -13.87
N VAL A 171 15.72 -8.89 -14.72
CA VAL A 171 14.75 -9.92 -14.34
C VAL A 171 15.23 -11.27 -14.85
N GLU A 172 15.31 -12.19 -13.92
CA GLU A 172 15.66 -13.58 -14.21
C GLU A 172 14.46 -14.49 -13.92
N VAL A 173 14.29 -15.50 -14.77
CA VAL A 173 13.37 -16.61 -14.52
C VAL A 173 14.20 -17.90 -14.58
N ASP A 174 14.19 -18.65 -13.46
CA ASP A 174 15.05 -19.83 -13.26
C ASP A 174 16.55 -19.54 -13.58
N SER A 175 17.04 -18.41 -13.11
CA SER A 175 18.40 -17.94 -13.33
C SER A 175 18.75 -17.66 -14.80
N THR A 176 17.75 -17.45 -15.63
CA THR A 176 17.93 -17.05 -17.03
C THR A 176 17.38 -15.64 -17.22
N ASP A 177 18.21 -14.74 -17.71
CA ASP A 177 17.81 -13.35 -17.98
C ASP A 177 16.63 -13.29 -18.96
N VAL A 178 15.67 -12.43 -18.68
CA VAL A 178 14.56 -12.13 -19.58
C VAL A 178 15.06 -11.16 -20.66
N PRO A 179 15.21 -11.63 -21.92
CA PRO A 179 15.75 -10.79 -22.98
C PRO A 179 14.74 -9.72 -23.40
N ASN A 180 15.26 -8.56 -23.85
CA ASN A 180 14.45 -7.44 -24.34
C ASN A 180 13.38 -6.97 -23.38
N LEU A 181 13.70 -6.97 -22.09
CA LEU A 181 12.83 -6.53 -21.00
C LEU A 181 12.43 -5.07 -21.19
N ALA A 182 11.12 -4.79 -21.12
CA ALA A 182 10.56 -3.44 -21.18
C ALA A 182 10.22 -2.91 -19.79
N THR A 183 9.37 -3.65 -19.09
CA THR A 183 8.90 -3.27 -17.75
C THR A 183 8.70 -4.49 -16.88
N ALA A 184 8.76 -4.29 -15.56
CA ALA A 184 8.27 -5.25 -14.58
C ALA A 184 7.50 -4.52 -13.49
N THR A 185 6.54 -5.20 -12.89
CA THR A 185 5.87 -4.76 -11.67
C THR A 185 5.95 -5.84 -10.62
N LEU A 186 6.03 -5.43 -9.38
CA LEU A 186 5.98 -6.31 -8.24
C LEU A 186 4.92 -5.77 -7.27
N GLN A 187 3.95 -6.58 -6.92
CA GLN A 187 2.84 -6.22 -6.06
C GLN A 187 2.79 -7.12 -4.83
N VAL A 188 2.60 -6.51 -3.69
CA VAL A 188 2.31 -7.19 -2.42
C VAL A 188 0.92 -6.77 -1.98
N GLN A 189 0.07 -7.75 -1.72
CA GLN A 189 -1.29 -7.54 -1.21
C GLN A 189 -1.46 -8.27 0.12
N ASN A 190 -1.90 -7.53 1.12
CA ASN A 190 -2.23 -8.00 2.46
C ASN A 190 -3.76 -7.94 2.63
N ASN A 191 -4.43 -9.07 2.65
CA ASN A 191 -5.87 -9.11 2.86
C ASN A 191 -6.15 -8.99 4.36
N ILE A 192 -6.83 -7.93 4.75
CA ILE A 192 -7.21 -7.68 6.15
C ILE A 192 -8.72 -7.58 6.29
N ASN A 193 -9.22 -7.97 7.44
CA ASN A 193 -10.62 -7.81 7.81
C ASN A 193 -10.70 -7.11 9.16
N TRP A 194 -11.27 -5.90 9.16
CA TRP A 194 -11.43 -5.09 10.36
C TRP A 194 -12.63 -5.53 11.19
N THR A 195 -12.43 -5.56 12.50
CA THR A 195 -13.48 -5.87 13.49
C THR A 195 -14.26 -7.16 13.13
N PRO A 196 -13.59 -8.28 12.88
CA PRO A 196 -14.25 -9.50 12.40
C PRO A 196 -15.20 -10.12 13.45
N PHE A 197 -15.03 -9.77 14.74
CA PHE A 197 -15.82 -10.27 15.85
C PHE A 197 -16.59 -9.13 16.53
N GLU A 198 -17.62 -8.64 15.85
CA GLU A 198 -18.51 -7.64 16.43
C GLU A 198 -19.36 -8.25 17.53
N THR A 199 -19.39 -7.62 18.71
CA THR A 199 -20.32 -7.95 19.77
C THR A 199 -21.56 -7.07 19.68
N LEU A 200 -22.69 -7.54 20.24
CA LEU A 200 -23.92 -6.75 20.28
C LEU A 200 -23.71 -5.37 20.96
N GLN A 201 -22.84 -5.33 21.96
CA GLN A 201 -22.51 -4.11 22.67
C GLN A 201 -21.76 -3.11 21.78
N ASN A 202 -20.89 -3.57 20.91
CA ASN A 202 -20.15 -2.72 20.00
C ASN A 202 -21.00 -2.25 18.80
N SER A 203 -21.92 -3.08 18.34
CA SER A 203 -22.80 -2.78 17.22
C SER A 203 -23.92 -1.78 17.54
N LEU A 204 -24.29 -1.65 18.82
CA LEU A 204 -25.37 -0.74 19.26
C LEU A 204 -24.87 0.58 19.85
N SER A 205 -23.58 0.81 19.94
CA SER A 205 -23.03 2.01 20.58
C SER A 205 -23.06 3.23 19.66
N VAL A 206 -24.22 3.81 19.52
CA VAL A 206 -24.48 4.93 18.62
C VAL A 206 -24.24 6.29 19.29
N THR A 207 -24.28 6.37 20.60
CA THR A 207 -24.32 7.63 21.33
C THR A 207 -23.04 7.95 22.09
N SER A 208 -22.12 7.03 22.15
CA SER A 208 -20.86 7.24 22.82
C SER A 208 -19.86 7.88 21.88
N VAL A 209 -19.42 9.07 22.23
CA VAL A 209 -18.23 9.74 21.65
C VAL A 209 -16.97 8.91 21.90
N SER A 210 -17.09 7.79 22.58
CA SER A 210 -16.02 6.85 22.83
C SER A 210 -15.60 6.10 21.58
N ASN A 211 -14.38 5.59 21.59
CA ASN A 211 -13.73 4.84 20.51
C ASN A 211 -14.49 3.58 20.02
N ALA A 212 -15.64 3.23 20.60
CA ALA A 212 -16.47 2.09 20.21
C ALA A 212 -17.09 2.20 18.80
N MET A 213 -17.16 3.42 18.26
CA MET A 213 -17.67 3.67 16.90
C MET A 213 -16.66 3.30 15.83
N TYR A 214 -15.38 3.29 16.14
CA TYR A 214 -14.30 3.04 15.20
C TYR A 214 -13.79 1.60 15.27
N PRO A 215 -13.35 1.01 14.16
CA PRO A 215 -12.74 -0.31 14.19
C PRO A 215 -11.49 -0.30 15.06
N THR A 216 -11.33 -1.29 15.92
CA THR A 216 -10.23 -1.36 16.89
C THR A 216 -9.18 -2.39 16.52
N THR A 217 -9.60 -3.50 15.91
CA THR A 217 -8.77 -4.66 15.60
C THR A 217 -9.04 -5.14 14.19
N TYR A 218 -8.12 -5.87 13.64
CA TYR A 218 -8.28 -6.56 12.37
C TYR A 218 -7.65 -7.95 12.44
N THR A 219 -8.07 -8.81 11.53
CA THR A 219 -7.40 -10.08 11.27
C THR A 219 -6.68 -10.02 9.94
N LEU A 220 -5.50 -10.60 9.87
CA LEU A 220 -4.74 -10.77 8.63
C LEU A 220 -5.13 -12.11 8.01
N GLY A 221 -5.61 -12.07 6.78
CA GLY A 221 -5.85 -13.23 5.94
C GLY A 221 -4.64 -13.54 5.06
N ASP A 222 -4.92 -13.91 3.82
CA ASP A 222 -3.87 -14.26 2.86
C ASP A 222 -3.00 -13.05 2.48
N ARG A 223 -1.72 -13.33 2.27
CA ARG A 223 -0.76 -12.41 1.68
C ARG A 223 -0.42 -12.91 0.29
N VAL A 224 -0.57 -12.06 -0.71
CA VAL A 224 -0.31 -12.41 -2.10
C VAL A 224 0.83 -11.57 -2.63
N VAL A 225 1.83 -12.23 -3.20
CA VAL A 225 2.89 -11.57 -3.98
C VAL A 225 2.69 -11.94 -5.43
N SER A 226 2.57 -10.95 -6.28
CA SER A 226 2.34 -11.10 -7.70
C SER A 226 3.05 -9.98 -8.48
N GLY A 227 3.04 -10.09 -9.78
CA GLY A 227 3.58 -9.06 -10.65
C GLY A 227 3.45 -9.42 -12.11
N ASN A 228 4.00 -8.57 -12.95
CA ASN A 228 4.11 -8.85 -14.36
C ASN A 228 5.51 -8.50 -14.88
N ILE A 229 5.88 -9.17 -15.96
CA ILE A 229 7.12 -8.98 -16.71
C ILE A 229 6.72 -8.77 -18.15
N THR A 230 7.09 -7.66 -18.75
CA THR A 230 6.82 -7.38 -20.15
C THR A 230 8.11 -7.31 -20.94
N GLN A 231 8.18 -8.07 -22.05
CA GLN A 231 9.30 -8.07 -22.95
C GLN A 231 8.86 -7.78 -24.40
N TYR A 232 9.76 -7.22 -25.19
CA TYR A 232 9.58 -7.14 -26.64
C TYR A 232 9.91 -8.48 -27.28
N LEU A 233 9.01 -8.98 -28.12
CA LEU A 233 9.23 -10.21 -28.89
C LEU A 233 10.11 -9.96 -30.09
N THR A 234 11.11 -10.80 -30.25
CA THR A 234 11.99 -10.87 -31.42
C THR A 234 12.07 -12.32 -31.92
N SER A 235 12.65 -12.53 -33.07
CA SER A 235 12.86 -13.89 -33.60
C SER A 235 13.69 -14.77 -32.67
N ASN A 236 14.50 -14.17 -31.82
CA ASN A 236 15.44 -14.89 -30.95
C ASN A 236 14.83 -15.25 -29.58
N ASN A 237 13.72 -14.63 -29.16
CA ASN A 237 13.15 -14.86 -27.84
C ASN A 237 11.70 -15.37 -27.86
N SER A 238 11.15 -15.63 -29.03
CA SER A 238 9.76 -16.11 -29.17
C SER A 238 9.48 -17.46 -28.48
N SER A 239 10.53 -18.22 -28.19
CA SER A 239 10.46 -19.53 -27.54
C SER A 239 10.99 -19.59 -26.12
N THR A 240 11.43 -18.48 -25.54
CA THR A 240 12.19 -18.46 -24.27
C THR A 240 11.38 -18.98 -23.08
N PHE A 241 10.04 -18.83 -23.09
CA PHE A 241 9.16 -19.30 -22.02
C PHE A 241 7.99 -20.08 -22.64
N GLN A 242 8.16 -21.37 -22.84
CA GLN A 242 7.14 -22.20 -23.50
C GLN A 242 6.27 -22.99 -22.52
N SER A 243 6.74 -23.26 -21.32
CA SER A 243 6.03 -24.09 -20.35
C SER A 243 5.46 -23.25 -19.21
N PHE A 244 4.14 -23.21 -19.12
CA PHE A 244 3.39 -22.53 -18.06
C PHE A 244 2.84 -23.48 -17.02
N ASP A 245 3.10 -24.76 -17.16
CA ASP A 245 2.56 -25.84 -16.32
C ASP A 245 3.48 -26.12 -15.12
N THR A 246 4.65 -25.52 -15.08
CA THR A 246 5.62 -25.70 -14.00
C THR A 246 5.85 -24.39 -13.27
N SER A 247 6.07 -24.50 -11.95
CA SER A 247 6.51 -23.36 -11.17
C SER A 247 7.96 -23.00 -11.51
N ALA A 248 8.24 -21.71 -11.60
CA ALA A 248 9.59 -21.18 -11.80
C ALA A 248 9.94 -20.14 -10.75
N ASN A 249 11.25 -19.94 -10.56
CA ASN A 249 11.75 -18.90 -9.67
C ASN A 249 11.86 -17.58 -10.43
N VAL A 250 11.42 -16.49 -9.81
CA VAL A 250 11.50 -15.14 -10.38
C VAL A 250 12.41 -14.30 -9.51
N ALA A 251 13.44 -13.72 -10.08
CA ALA A 251 14.22 -12.69 -9.45
C ALA A 251 14.02 -11.37 -10.20
N VAL A 252 13.53 -10.36 -9.49
CA VAL A 252 13.35 -9.00 -10.01
C VAL A 252 14.35 -8.11 -9.28
N LYS A 253 15.30 -7.56 -10.02
CA LYS A 253 16.38 -6.74 -9.47
C LYS A 253 16.39 -5.38 -10.13
N THR A 254 16.72 -4.36 -9.37
CA THR A 254 17.10 -3.05 -9.91
C THR A 254 18.54 -2.77 -9.54
N ILE A 255 19.32 -2.30 -10.50
CA ILE A 255 20.75 -2.09 -10.38
C ILE A 255 21.03 -0.60 -10.50
N VAL A 256 21.72 -0.04 -9.53
CA VAL A 256 22.15 1.35 -9.48
C VAL A 256 23.65 1.38 -9.23
N ASN A 257 24.43 2.02 -10.10
CA ASN A 257 25.89 2.09 -9.98
C ASN A 257 26.53 0.71 -9.73
N ASP A 258 26.16 -0.28 -10.54
CA ASP A 258 26.64 -1.66 -10.48
C ASP A 258 26.32 -2.38 -9.15
N SER A 259 25.42 -1.85 -8.36
CA SER A 259 24.98 -2.46 -7.10
C SER A 259 23.48 -2.73 -7.11
N THR A 260 23.08 -3.86 -6.53
CA THR A 260 21.64 -4.19 -6.36
C THR A 260 21.00 -3.19 -5.39
N PHE A 261 19.98 -2.50 -5.88
CA PHE A 261 19.24 -1.51 -5.11
C PHE A 261 17.96 -2.10 -4.51
N LEU A 262 17.14 -2.72 -5.33
CA LEU A 262 15.96 -3.49 -4.93
C LEU A 262 16.10 -4.90 -5.48
N ASN A 263 15.80 -5.90 -4.67
CA ASN A 263 15.83 -7.28 -5.08
C ASN A 263 14.63 -8.03 -4.50
N ALA A 264 13.91 -8.73 -5.36
CA ALA A 264 12.84 -9.64 -4.98
C ALA A 264 13.16 -11.04 -5.53
N ASN A 265 13.40 -11.99 -4.63
CA ASN A 265 13.67 -13.38 -4.95
C ASN A 265 12.44 -14.23 -4.60
N LEU A 266 11.69 -14.62 -5.60
CA LEU A 266 10.42 -15.34 -5.48
C LEU A 266 10.61 -16.78 -5.96
N THR A 267 10.45 -17.73 -5.05
CA THR A 267 10.62 -19.15 -5.34
C THR A 267 9.27 -19.83 -5.53
N GLY A 268 9.08 -20.49 -6.68
CA GLY A 268 7.87 -21.25 -6.99
C GLY A 268 6.70 -20.36 -7.43
N CYS A 269 6.92 -19.52 -8.42
CA CYS A 269 5.88 -18.70 -9.05
C CYS A 269 5.15 -19.48 -10.14
N MET A 270 3.84 -19.30 -10.24
CA MET A 270 3.02 -19.72 -11.37
C MET A 270 2.82 -18.55 -12.32
N PHE A 271 2.71 -18.85 -13.62
CA PHE A 271 2.65 -17.85 -14.69
C PHE A 271 1.37 -17.93 -15.51
N THR A 272 0.93 -16.76 -15.99
CA THR A 272 -0.05 -16.62 -17.07
C THR A 272 0.56 -15.73 -18.16
N LYS A 273 0.42 -16.16 -19.42
CA LYS A 273 1.00 -15.46 -20.57
C LYS A 273 -0.06 -14.70 -21.34
N ARG A 274 0.25 -13.45 -21.67
CA ARG A 274 -0.54 -12.63 -22.59
C ARG A 274 0.37 -12.07 -23.68
N SER A 275 -0.11 -12.07 -24.91
CA SER A 275 0.61 -11.48 -26.06
C SER A 275 -0.22 -10.35 -26.63
N ASN A 276 0.40 -9.22 -26.90
CA ASN A 276 -0.21 -8.07 -27.53
C ASN A 276 0.52 -7.72 -28.82
N VAL A 277 -0.27 -7.44 -29.85
CA VAL A 277 0.20 -7.06 -31.18
C VAL A 277 -0.13 -5.59 -31.40
N ALA A 278 0.89 -4.73 -31.32
CA ALA A 278 0.82 -3.33 -31.63
C ALA A 278 1.94 -2.98 -32.63
N GLU A 279 2.44 -1.76 -32.66
CA GLU A 279 3.60 -1.40 -33.51
C GLU A 279 4.83 -2.29 -33.21
N ALA A 280 4.99 -2.69 -31.95
CA ALA A 280 5.94 -3.72 -31.53
C ALA A 280 5.19 -4.87 -30.86
N TYR A 281 5.57 -6.10 -31.17
CA TYR A 281 5.03 -7.27 -30.48
C TYR A 281 5.57 -7.32 -29.07
N THR A 282 4.66 -7.34 -28.09
CA THR A 282 5.01 -7.50 -26.68
C THR A 282 4.40 -8.75 -26.10
N GLN A 283 5.07 -9.32 -25.13
CA GLN A 283 4.60 -10.45 -24.36
C GLN A 283 4.70 -10.09 -22.88
N THR A 284 3.59 -10.30 -22.18
CA THR A 284 3.50 -10.08 -20.75
C THR A 284 3.29 -11.41 -20.04
N PHE A 285 4.09 -11.65 -19.03
CA PHE A 285 3.97 -12.78 -18.12
C PHE A 285 3.47 -12.22 -16.79
N ASP A 286 2.25 -12.59 -16.41
CA ASP A 286 1.76 -12.36 -15.07
C ASP A 286 2.22 -13.52 -14.19
N PHE A 287 2.86 -13.23 -13.08
CA PHE A 287 3.32 -14.22 -12.12
C PHE A 287 2.68 -14.03 -10.75
N ARG A 288 2.53 -15.13 -10.04
CA ARG A 288 2.06 -15.16 -8.66
C ARG A 288 2.87 -16.16 -7.86
N LEU A 289 3.34 -15.74 -6.70
CA LEU A 289 4.00 -16.62 -5.74
C LEU A 289 2.96 -17.56 -5.10
N VAL A 290 3.19 -18.87 -5.19
CA VAL A 290 2.23 -19.87 -4.69
C VAL A 290 2.28 -19.99 -3.17
N ASN A 291 3.50 -20.00 -2.60
CA ASN A 291 3.71 -20.13 -1.17
C ASN A 291 4.48 -18.92 -0.65
N SER A 292 3.75 -17.91 -0.17
CA SER A 292 4.39 -16.74 0.45
C SER A 292 4.97 -17.10 1.82
N PRO A 293 6.23 -16.75 2.10
CA PRO A 293 6.78 -16.91 3.44
C PRO A 293 6.09 -15.97 4.43
N ALA A 294 6.13 -16.31 5.70
CA ALA A 294 5.54 -15.51 6.75
C ALA A 294 6.07 -14.06 6.77
N ASN A 295 7.35 -13.86 6.54
CA ASN A 295 7.96 -12.55 6.43
C ASN A 295 8.47 -12.29 5.01
N LEU A 296 7.78 -11.40 4.29
CA LEU A 296 8.15 -11.01 2.93
C LEU A 296 9.40 -10.12 2.89
N GLY A 297 9.77 -9.49 3.99
CA GLY A 297 10.98 -8.68 4.09
C GLY A 297 12.28 -9.45 3.85
N THR A 298 12.24 -10.79 3.96
CA THR A 298 13.40 -11.66 3.68
C THR A 298 13.59 -11.92 2.19
N ILE A 299 12.53 -11.88 1.41
CA ILE A 299 12.56 -12.14 -0.04
C ILE A 299 12.50 -10.86 -0.88
N ILE A 300 12.03 -9.77 -0.30
CA ILE A 300 12.00 -8.43 -0.93
C ILE A 300 12.95 -7.54 -0.10
N THR A 301 14.10 -7.24 -0.64
CA THR A 301 15.15 -6.43 0.00
C THR A 301 15.34 -5.11 -0.72
N TYR A 302 15.60 -4.04 0.06
CA TYR A 302 15.74 -2.67 -0.43
C TYR A 302 16.83 -1.93 0.29
#